data_41b29405d60b9f4f3fe0e22a6186d14a
#
_entry.id   41b29405d60b9f4f3fe0e22a6186d14a
#
_cell.length_a   1.000
_cell.length_b   1.000
_cell.length_c   1.000
_cell.angle_alpha   90.00
_cell.angle_beta   90.00
_cell.angle_gamma   90.00
#
_symmetry.space_group_name_H-M   'P 1'
#
loop_
_entity.id
_entity.type
_entity.pdbx_description
1 polymer ?
#
loop_
_entity_poly.entity_id
_entity_poly.type
_entity_poly.pdbx_seq_one_letter_code
_entity_poly.pdbx_strand_id
1 'polypeptide(L)'
;VKDGECIFLDGGTSIVPMIDDLAKRPVTIVTHNHLIMQRLHNPLAQIIFIGGDYNRKYTKSEGPMAEGMLRLYHFDRAFIGCAGVDVETKKSFTAEMGTRELKKIAMENARCSYLLIDHEKLKIKGFCKFTDIDTFEQIFCDMSDDLPQELPDNFVLVK
;
A
#
# COMPACT_ATOMS: atom_id res chain seq x y z
N VAL A 1 5.82 11.80 -5.09
CA VAL A 1 5.02 12.59 -4.14
C VAL A 1 5.45 14.03 -4.23
N LYS A 2 4.51 14.98 -4.18
CA LYS A 2 4.76 16.43 -4.15
C LYS A 2 4.39 17.00 -2.79
N ASP A 3 4.98 18.13 -2.41
CA ASP A 3 4.61 18.84 -1.20
C ASP A 3 3.15 19.30 -1.27
N GLY A 4 2.44 19.19 -0.16
CA GLY A 4 1.01 19.49 -0.05
C GLY A 4 0.07 18.34 -0.46
N GLU A 5 0.58 17.23 -1.03
CA GLU A 5 -0.26 16.07 -1.38
C GLU A 5 -0.80 15.36 -0.12
N CYS A 6 -2.02 14.83 -0.24
CA CYS A 6 -2.60 13.87 0.69
C CYS A 6 -2.39 12.45 0.15
N ILE A 7 -1.71 11.61 0.93
CA ILE A 7 -1.35 10.26 0.51
C ILE A 7 -1.87 9.21 1.47
N PHE A 8 -2.29 8.08 0.92
CA PHE A 8 -2.60 6.89 1.68
C PHE A 8 -1.41 5.92 1.69
N LEU A 9 -1.03 5.45 2.88
CA LEU A 9 -0.07 4.37 3.06
C LEU A 9 -0.77 3.14 3.64
N ASP A 10 -0.74 2.05 2.88
CA ASP A 10 -1.36 0.77 3.25
C ASP A 10 -0.60 0.05 4.38
N GLY A 11 -1.22 -0.99 4.92
CA GLY A 11 -0.60 -1.91 5.86
C GLY A 11 0.37 -2.86 5.15
N GLY A 12 1.56 -3.02 5.69
CA GLY A 12 2.55 -3.96 5.14
C GLY A 12 3.98 -3.46 5.31
N THR A 13 4.90 -4.40 5.35
CA THR A 13 6.32 -4.12 5.61
C THR A 13 7.01 -3.38 4.46
N SER A 14 6.59 -3.62 3.21
CA SER A 14 7.15 -2.95 2.03
C SER A 14 6.85 -1.44 2.00
N ILE A 15 5.78 -1.00 2.67
CA ILE A 15 5.38 0.41 2.76
C ILE A 15 6.14 1.16 3.86
N VAL A 16 6.51 0.46 4.95
CA VAL A 16 7.10 1.07 6.14
C VAL A 16 8.34 1.94 5.86
N PRO A 17 9.29 1.55 5.00
CA PRO A 17 10.46 2.38 4.71
C PRO A 17 10.15 3.75 4.10
N MET A 18 9.02 3.89 3.40
CA MET A 18 8.64 5.17 2.79
C MET A 18 8.47 6.29 3.82
N ILE A 19 8.12 5.93 5.06
CA ILE A 19 7.86 6.93 6.10
C ILE A 19 9.11 7.74 6.46
N ASP A 20 10.29 7.16 6.33
CA ASP A 20 11.56 7.80 6.71
C ASP A 20 11.82 9.09 5.91
N ASP A 21 11.35 9.14 4.65
CA ASP A 21 11.49 10.30 3.79
C ASP A 21 10.21 11.13 3.72
N LEU A 22 9.04 10.48 3.68
CA LEU A 22 7.76 11.18 3.58
C LEU A 22 7.45 11.99 4.84
N ALA A 23 7.84 11.50 6.02
CA ALA A 23 7.63 12.23 7.28
C ALA A 23 8.40 13.57 7.36
N LYS A 24 9.46 13.72 6.56
CA LYS A 24 10.27 14.97 6.50
C LYS A 24 9.68 16.02 5.54
N ARG A 25 8.57 15.73 4.89
CA ARG A 25 7.95 16.58 3.88
C ARG A 25 6.63 17.16 4.36
N PRO A 26 6.22 18.36 3.90
CA PRO A 26 4.94 18.96 4.25
C PRO A 26 3.80 18.28 3.45
N VAL A 27 3.48 17.05 3.78
CA VAL A 27 2.41 16.24 3.19
C VAL A 27 1.44 15.77 4.26
N THR A 28 0.26 15.34 3.88
CA THR A 28 -0.67 14.64 4.77
C THR A 28 -0.62 13.15 4.48
N ILE A 29 -0.33 12.35 5.50
CA ILE A 29 -0.26 10.89 5.41
C ILE A 29 -1.43 10.30 6.18
N VAL A 30 -2.27 9.56 5.50
CA VAL A 30 -3.36 8.78 6.08
C VAL A 30 -2.99 7.31 6.03
N THR A 31 -3.08 6.61 7.14
CA THR A 31 -2.68 5.21 7.21
C THR A 31 -3.42 4.46 8.30
N HIS A 32 -3.58 3.16 8.10
CA HIS A 32 -4.03 2.22 9.12
C HIS A 32 -2.88 1.33 9.66
N ASN A 33 -1.65 1.57 9.19
CA ASN A 33 -0.46 0.78 9.51
C ASN A 33 0.23 1.32 10.76
N HIS A 34 0.10 0.63 11.88
CA HIS A 34 0.70 1.05 13.14
C HIS A 34 2.22 0.79 13.22
N LEU A 35 2.79 -0.01 12.32
CA LEU A 35 4.24 -0.24 12.28
C LEU A 35 5.03 1.03 12.05
N ILE A 36 4.47 2.01 11.35
CA ILE A 36 5.16 3.28 11.07
C ILE A 36 5.34 4.15 12.32
N MET A 37 4.55 3.95 13.38
CA MET A 37 4.64 4.77 14.60
C MET A 37 6.03 4.75 15.22
N GLN A 38 6.73 3.63 15.14
CA GLN A 38 8.06 3.47 15.69
C GLN A 38 9.15 4.25 14.93
N ARG A 39 8.83 4.69 13.72
CA ARG A 39 9.73 5.45 12.83
C ARG A 39 9.45 6.96 12.82
N LEU A 40 8.38 7.39 13.47
CA LEU A 40 8.00 8.80 13.52
C LEU A 40 8.80 9.53 14.60
N HIS A 41 9.77 10.32 14.15
CA HIS A 41 10.58 11.17 15.02
C HIS A 41 10.41 12.63 14.57
N ASN A 42 9.55 13.37 15.28
CA ASN A 42 9.26 14.78 15.01
C ASN A 42 8.93 15.05 13.52
N PRO A 43 7.87 14.44 12.98
CA PRO A 43 7.54 14.55 11.56
C PRO A 43 7.10 15.98 11.19
N LEU A 44 7.48 16.43 9.98
CA LEU A 44 6.93 17.62 9.35
C LEU A 44 5.56 17.31 8.73
N ALA A 45 5.39 16.09 8.24
CA ALA A 45 4.11 15.61 7.71
C ALA A 45 3.02 15.57 8.79
N GLN A 46 1.80 15.89 8.38
CA GLN A 46 0.62 15.60 9.18
C GLN A 46 0.30 14.09 9.06
N ILE A 47 0.27 13.38 10.19
CA ILE A 47 -0.01 11.95 10.21
C ILE A 47 -1.42 11.71 10.77
N ILE A 48 -2.26 11.02 10.02
CA ILE A 48 -3.62 10.63 10.41
C ILE A 48 -3.68 9.10 10.47
N PHE A 49 -3.87 8.56 11.66
CA PHE A 49 -4.10 7.14 11.85
C PHE A 49 -5.58 6.81 11.76
N ILE A 50 -5.92 5.89 10.86
CA ILE A 50 -7.26 5.32 10.78
C ILE A 50 -7.47 4.38 11.96
N GLY A 51 -8.49 4.65 12.76
CA GLY A 51 -8.92 3.79 13.85
C GLY A 51 -9.75 2.59 13.36
N GLY A 52 -10.21 1.77 14.29
CA GLY A 52 -11.02 0.57 14.00
C GLY A 52 -10.59 -0.61 14.86
N ASP A 53 -10.92 -1.82 14.43
CA ASP A 53 -10.50 -3.05 15.10
C ASP A 53 -9.00 -3.28 14.92
N TYR A 54 -8.30 -3.55 16.01
CA TYR A 54 -6.86 -3.77 15.95
C TYR A 54 -6.51 -5.20 15.57
N ASN A 55 -5.91 -5.37 14.41
CA ASN A 55 -5.34 -6.64 13.97
C ASN A 55 -3.94 -6.83 14.53
N ARG A 56 -3.82 -7.64 15.58
CA ARG A 56 -2.54 -7.91 16.27
C ARG A 56 -1.51 -8.58 15.36
N LYS A 57 -1.93 -9.47 14.46
CA LYS A 57 -1.03 -10.23 13.60
C LYS A 57 -0.27 -9.33 12.63
N TYR A 58 -0.94 -8.31 12.13
CA TYR A 58 -0.40 -7.41 11.10
C TYR A 58 -0.16 -5.99 11.60
N THR A 59 -0.42 -5.73 12.87
CA THR A 59 -0.17 -4.43 13.55
C THR A 59 -0.83 -3.27 12.78
N LYS A 60 -2.13 -3.40 12.52
CA LYS A 60 -2.91 -2.41 11.76
C LYS A 60 -4.35 -2.34 12.23
N SER A 61 -5.05 -1.27 11.86
CA SER A 61 -6.50 -1.15 12.05
C SER A 61 -7.26 -1.69 10.84
N GLU A 62 -8.42 -2.29 11.08
CA GLU A 62 -9.32 -2.80 10.05
C GLU A 62 -10.79 -2.76 10.51
N GLY A 63 -11.69 -3.29 9.70
CA GLY A 63 -13.10 -3.39 10.00
C GLY A 63 -13.95 -2.18 9.61
N PRO A 64 -15.27 -2.22 9.86
CA PRO A 64 -16.24 -1.25 9.35
C PRO A 64 -15.96 0.20 9.78
N MET A 65 -15.42 0.40 10.98
CA MET A 65 -15.07 1.73 11.47
C MET A 65 -13.88 2.31 10.68
N ALA A 66 -12.86 1.49 10.41
CA ALA A 66 -11.71 1.89 9.60
C ALA A 66 -12.14 2.22 8.16
N GLU A 67 -13.01 1.40 7.58
CA GLU A 67 -13.58 1.64 6.25
C GLU A 67 -14.39 2.95 6.21
N GLY A 68 -15.26 3.18 7.20
CA GLY A 68 -16.04 4.40 7.33
C GLY A 68 -15.18 5.65 7.41
N MET A 69 -14.10 5.61 8.21
CA MET A 69 -13.15 6.72 8.30
C MET A 69 -12.45 6.96 6.96
N LEU A 70 -11.99 5.89 6.31
CA LEU A 70 -11.22 6.00 5.07
C LEU A 70 -12.03 6.62 3.93
N ARG A 71 -13.35 6.37 3.88
CA ARG A 71 -14.27 6.98 2.89
C ARG A 71 -14.39 8.49 2.99
N LEU A 72 -14.00 9.10 4.11
CA LEU A 72 -14.02 10.55 4.31
C LEU A 72 -12.89 11.30 3.61
N TYR A 73 -11.84 10.59 3.19
CA TYR A 73 -10.65 11.19 2.61
C TYR A 73 -10.62 11.05 1.10
N HIS A 74 -9.97 12.01 0.46
CA HIS A 74 -9.56 11.94 -0.94
C HIS A 74 -8.04 12.01 -1.01
N PHE A 75 -7.43 11.14 -1.83
CA PHE A 75 -5.99 11.00 -1.91
C PHE A 75 -5.47 11.43 -3.27
N ASP A 76 -4.34 12.13 -3.28
CA ASP A 76 -3.57 12.34 -4.51
C ASP A 76 -2.90 11.03 -4.95
N ARG A 77 -2.44 10.24 -3.98
CA ARG A 77 -1.79 8.94 -4.23
C ARG A 77 -2.15 7.93 -3.15
N ALA A 78 -2.33 6.68 -3.58
CA ALA A 78 -2.41 5.54 -2.68
C ALA A 78 -1.25 4.57 -2.95
N PHE A 79 -0.49 4.26 -1.91
CA PHE A 79 0.58 3.27 -1.95
C PHE A 79 0.09 1.98 -1.27
N ILE A 80 -0.03 0.94 -2.06
CA ILE A 80 -0.71 -0.31 -1.68
C ILE A 80 0.33 -1.44 -1.63
N GLY A 81 0.24 -2.27 -0.62
CA GLY A 81 0.96 -3.54 -0.52
C GLY A 81 0.06 -4.72 -0.91
N CYS A 82 0.66 -5.88 -1.16
CA CYS A 82 -0.08 -7.11 -1.37
C CYS A 82 0.66 -8.32 -0.79
N ALA A 83 -0.01 -9.47 -0.78
CA ALA A 83 0.59 -10.73 -0.36
C ALA A 83 1.29 -11.47 -1.51
N GLY A 84 0.82 -11.26 -2.74
CA GLY A 84 1.39 -11.89 -3.92
C GLY A 84 0.84 -11.30 -5.22
N VAL A 85 1.56 -11.53 -6.30
CA VAL A 85 1.20 -11.13 -7.65
C VAL A 85 1.41 -12.30 -8.60
N ASP A 86 0.40 -12.57 -9.41
CA ASP A 86 0.49 -13.48 -10.54
C ASP A 86 0.52 -12.65 -11.84
N VAL A 87 1.68 -12.58 -12.46
CA VAL A 87 1.88 -11.78 -13.68
C VAL A 87 1.20 -12.40 -14.92
N GLU A 88 1.06 -13.73 -14.97
CA GLU A 88 0.43 -14.44 -16.08
C GLU A 88 -1.08 -14.14 -16.11
N THR A 89 -1.74 -14.25 -14.96
CA THR A 89 -3.18 -13.97 -14.84
C THR A 89 -3.48 -12.51 -14.54
N LYS A 90 -2.45 -11.68 -14.37
CA LYS A 90 -2.53 -10.25 -14.04
C LYS A 90 -3.35 -9.96 -12.78
N LYS A 91 -3.16 -10.76 -11.74
CA LYS A 91 -3.90 -10.63 -10.47
C LYS A 91 -2.98 -10.34 -9.31
N SER A 92 -3.43 -9.48 -8.42
CA SER A 92 -2.85 -9.29 -7.09
C SER A 92 -3.71 -9.94 -6.02
N PHE A 93 -3.06 -10.33 -4.93
CA PHE A 93 -3.69 -11.07 -3.83
C PHE A 93 -3.42 -10.39 -2.50
N THR A 94 -4.35 -10.50 -1.58
CA THR A 94 -4.18 -10.12 -0.19
C THR A 94 -4.14 -11.36 0.71
N ALA A 95 -3.45 -11.25 1.85
CA ALA A 95 -3.33 -12.33 2.81
C ALA A 95 -4.64 -12.58 3.58
N GLU A 96 -5.54 -11.60 3.62
CA GLU A 96 -6.75 -11.64 4.43
C GLU A 96 -7.88 -10.78 3.85
N MET A 97 -9.10 -11.12 4.24
CA MET A 97 -10.30 -10.40 3.78
C MET A 97 -10.45 -9.02 4.42
N GLY A 98 -10.07 -8.87 5.70
CA GLY A 98 -10.30 -7.64 6.47
C GLY A 98 -9.68 -6.38 5.89
N THR A 99 -8.56 -6.51 5.17
CA THR A 99 -7.89 -5.36 4.53
C THR A 99 -8.17 -5.21 3.04
N ARG A 100 -8.80 -6.20 2.43
CA ARG A 100 -9.16 -6.15 1.01
C ARG A 100 -10.05 -4.94 0.71
N GLU A 101 -11.06 -4.72 1.55
CA GLU A 101 -12.00 -3.62 1.36
C GLU A 101 -11.35 -2.25 1.62
N LEU A 102 -10.51 -2.14 2.65
CA LEU A 102 -9.74 -0.92 2.91
C LEU A 102 -8.87 -0.51 1.73
N LYS A 103 -8.16 -1.47 1.12
CA LYS A 103 -7.34 -1.23 -0.07
C LYS A 103 -8.19 -0.71 -1.24
N LYS A 104 -9.36 -1.31 -1.48
CA LYS A 104 -10.28 -0.88 -2.54
C LYS A 104 -10.77 0.54 -2.31
N ILE A 105 -11.24 0.86 -1.10
CA ILE A 105 -11.69 2.20 -0.75
C ILE A 105 -10.58 3.22 -0.97
N ALA A 106 -9.35 2.90 -0.53
CA ALA A 106 -8.22 3.80 -0.72
C ALA A 106 -7.92 4.05 -2.20
N MET A 107 -7.98 3.01 -3.04
CA MET A 107 -7.75 3.13 -4.48
C MET A 107 -8.89 3.90 -5.18
N GLU A 108 -10.14 3.65 -4.81
CA GLU A 108 -11.31 4.36 -5.35
C GLU A 108 -11.28 5.85 -5.02
N ASN A 109 -10.72 6.21 -3.87
CA ASN A 109 -10.61 7.59 -3.40
C ASN A 109 -9.29 8.27 -3.80
N ALA A 110 -8.41 7.59 -4.55
CA ALA A 110 -7.13 8.11 -4.98
C ALA A 110 -7.12 8.48 -6.47
N ARG A 111 -6.39 9.54 -6.82
CA ARG A 111 -6.15 9.90 -8.23
C ARG A 111 -5.27 8.89 -8.93
N CYS A 112 -4.24 8.40 -8.24
CA CYS A 112 -3.31 7.38 -8.74
C CYS A 112 -3.01 6.38 -7.64
N SER A 113 -2.95 5.11 -8.00
CA SER A 113 -2.61 4.02 -7.09
C SER A 113 -1.34 3.29 -7.55
N TYR A 114 -0.47 3.02 -6.62
CA TYR A 114 0.83 2.37 -6.84
C TYR A 114 0.91 1.10 -6.00
N LEU A 115 1.42 0.02 -6.58
CA LEU A 115 1.69 -1.21 -5.86
C LEU A 115 3.17 -1.30 -5.51
N LEU A 116 3.48 -1.62 -4.25
CA LEU A 116 4.85 -1.83 -3.78
C LEU A 116 5.02 -3.30 -3.36
N ILE A 117 5.92 -3.97 -4.01
CA ILE A 117 6.23 -5.39 -3.75
C ILE A 117 7.74 -5.62 -3.71
N ASP A 118 8.14 -6.70 -3.08
CA ASP A 118 9.42 -7.35 -3.30
C ASP A 118 9.26 -8.49 -4.33
N HIS A 119 10.36 -8.90 -4.97
CA HIS A 119 10.37 -9.94 -6.01
C HIS A 119 9.82 -11.28 -5.50
N GLU A 120 9.94 -11.58 -4.20
CA GLU A 120 9.37 -12.79 -3.60
C GLU A 120 7.85 -12.87 -3.75
N LYS A 121 7.16 -11.71 -3.83
CA LYS A 121 5.71 -11.66 -4.03
C LYS A 121 5.26 -12.19 -5.40
N LEU A 122 6.15 -12.21 -6.38
CA LEU A 122 5.87 -12.77 -7.71
C LEU A 122 5.79 -14.30 -7.71
N LYS A 123 6.24 -14.96 -6.64
CA LYS A 123 6.19 -16.41 -6.45
C LYS A 123 4.98 -16.87 -5.61
N ILE A 124 4.20 -15.94 -5.07
CA ILE A 124 3.14 -16.22 -4.10
C ILE A 124 1.77 -16.02 -4.74
N LYS A 125 0.98 -17.10 -4.80
CA LYS A 125 -0.47 -17.01 -5.00
C LYS A 125 -1.13 -16.83 -3.64
N GLY A 126 -1.62 -15.63 -3.38
CA GLY A 126 -2.24 -15.29 -2.10
C GLY A 126 -3.61 -15.93 -1.92
N PHE A 127 -4.10 -15.89 -0.70
CA PHE A 127 -5.37 -16.50 -0.27
C PHE A 127 -6.59 -15.85 -0.96
N CYS A 128 -6.61 -14.55 -1.12
CA CYS A 128 -7.77 -13.82 -1.61
C CYS A 128 -7.39 -12.90 -2.76
N LYS A 129 -8.08 -13.02 -3.87
CA LYS A 129 -7.99 -12.06 -4.99
C LYS A 129 -8.30 -10.65 -4.50
N PHE A 130 -7.42 -9.72 -4.85
CA PHE A 130 -7.60 -8.32 -4.50
C PHE A 130 -8.09 -7.52 -5.72
N THR A 131 -7.23 -7.31 -6.70
CA THR A 131 -7.55 -6.56 -7.92
C THR A 131 -6.63 -6.96 -9.08
N ASP A 132 -6.95 -6.50 -10.28
CA ASP A 132 -6.10 -6.64 -11.44
C ASP A 132 -4.89 -5.71 -11.33
N ILE A 133 -3.71 -6.18 -11.71
CA ILE A 133 -2.49 -5.38 -11.61
C ILE A 133 -2.46 -4.21 -12.60
N ASP A 134 -3.24 -4.29 -13.68
CA ASP A 134 -3.40 -3.20 -14.64
C ASP A 134 -4.16 -1.97 -14.06
N THR A 135 -4.77 -2.10 -12.86
CA THR A 135 -5.42 -0.98 -12.16
C THR A 135 -4.42 -0.04 -11.47
N PHE A 136 -3.17 -0.46 -11.33
CA PHE A 136 -2.12 0.37 -10.76
C PHE A 136 -1.44 1.19 -11.85
N GLU A 137 -1.19 2.46 -11.55
CA GLU A 137 -0.39 3.34 -12.41
C GLU A 137 1.02 2.80 -12.64
N GLN A 138 1.65 2.34 -11.56
CA GLN A 138 2.93 1.65 -11.57
C GLN A 138 3.02 0.63 -10.44
N ILE A 139 3.84 -0.40 -10.69
CA ILE A 139 4.17 -1.44 -9.73
C ILE A 139 5.68 -1.37 -9.48
N PHE A 140 6.06 -0.96 -8.28
CA PHE A 140 7.46 -0.91 -7.88
C PHE A 140 7.88 -2.25 -7.30
N CYS A 141 8.91 -2.85 -7.89
CA CYS A 141 9.48 -4.12 -7.47
C CYS A 141 11.00 -3.99 -7.37
N ASP A 142 11.61 -4.59 -6.35
CA ASP A 142 13.07 -4.65 -6.24
C ASP A 142 13.67 -5.51 -7.37
N MET A 143 14.91 -5.20 -7.73
CA MET A 143 15.65 -5.96 -8.74
C MET A 143 16.15 -7.29 -8.16
N SER A 144 15.96 -8.37 -8.92
CA SER A 144 16.46 -9.70 -8.60
C SER A 144 16.77 -10.47 -9.88
N ASP A 145 17.71 -11.41 -9.83
CA ASP A 145 18.02 -12.32 -10.94
C ASP A 145 16.90 -13.35 -11.18
N ASP A 146 15.99 -13.51 -10.22
CA ASP A 146 14.86 -14.44 -10.25
C ASP A 146 13.58 -13.85 -10.86
N LEU A 147 13.63 -12.65 -11.43
CA LEU A 147 12.45 -12.02 -12.04
C LEU A 147 11.98 -12.79 -13.28
N PRO A 148 10.67 -12.79 -13.58
CA PRO A 148 10.13 -13.27 -14.83
C PRO A 148 10.79 -12.57 -16.04
N GLN A 149 10.98 -13.31 -17.15
CA GLN A 149 11.58 -12.74 -18.37
C GLN A 149 10.76 -11.59 -18.95
N GLU A 150 9.43 -11.66 -18.79
CA GLU A 150 8.52 -10.63 -19.25
C GLU A 150 7.70 -10.13 -18.06
N LEU A 151 7.76 -8.82 -17.82
CA LEU A 151 6.94 -8.11 -16.86
C LEU A 151 6.00 -7.16 -17.59
N PRO A 152 4.77 -6.92 -17.07
CA PRO A 152 3.88 -5.90 -17.62
C PRO A 152 4.52 -4.52 -17.67
N ASP A 153 4.07 -3.69 -18.64
CA ASP A 153 4.65 -2.37 -18.92
C ASP A 153 4.61 -1.39 -17.73
N ASN A 154 3.69 -1.60 -16.79
CA ASN A 154 3.56 -0.77 -15.61
C ASN A 154 4.51 -1.16 -14.46
N PHE A 155 5.39 -2.15 -14.65
CA PHE A 155 6.43 -2.47 -13.67
C PHE A 155 7.61 -1.48 -13.75
N VAL A 156 8.07 -1.07 -12.58
CA VAL A 156 9.26 -0.25 -12.39
C VAL A 156 10.20 -0.99 -11.44
N LEU A 157 11.34 -1.41 -11.96
CA LEU A 157 12.36 -2.07 -11.15
C LEU A 157 13.22 -1.04 -10.42
N VAL A 158 13.35 -1.23 -9.12
CA VAL A 158 14.11 -0.34 -8.22
C VAL A 158 15.27 -1.10 -7.56
N LYS A 159 16.36 -0.37 -7.28
CA LYS A 159 17.52 -0.91 -6.57
C LYS A 159 17.34 -0.81 -5.08
#